data_65cfac10bb263aa4d2523e6de36fa6f0
#
_entry.id   65cfac10bb263aa4d2523e6de36fa6f0
#
_cell.length_a   1.000
_cell.length_b   1.000
_cell.length_c   1.000
_cell.angle_alpha   90.00
_cell.angle_beta   90.00
_cell.angle_gamma   90.00
#
_symmetry.space_group_name_H-M   'P 1'
#
loop_
_entity.id
_entity.type
_entity.pdbx_description
1 polymer ?
#
loop_
_entity_poly.entity_id
_entity_poly.type
_entity_poly.pdbx_seq_one_letter_code
_entity_poly.pdbx_strand_id
1 'polypeptide(L)'
;KTFGRGGRGGGASQQKSKPLNFSNECQKLAKALDAADKCPAIVFCMSRKLCCQGAHACKGLNLLLGTRGPPRPGDDASPSEIYDWEQNEALRRERARTAETQRQQMHRKYLQRYMPELGELEAYRDINFLLERGVAYHHSGMLPILREFVELCFQQKLVRLVFATETLAVGVNMP
;
A
#
# COMPACT_ATOMS: atom_id res chain seq x y z
N LYS A 1 7.93 -61.81 -40.11
CA LYS A 1 7.72 -60.38 -40.40
C LYS A 1 6.93 -59.78 -39.24
N THR A 2 7.62 -59.14 -38.32
CA THR A 2 7.00 -58.47 -37.15
C THR A 2 7.47 -57.03 -37.15
N PHE A 3 6.51 -56.13 -37.27
CA PHE A 3 6.75 -54.67 -37.16
C PHE A 3 6.49 -54.25 -35.69
N GLY A 4 7.57 -53.81 -35.03
CA GLY A 4 7.49 -53.14 -33.74
C GLY A 4 7.40 -51.67 -33.96
N ARG A 5 6.37 -50.99 -33.40
CA ARG A 5 6.16 -49.55 -33.43
C ARG A 5 6.34 -48.98 -32.03
N GLY A 6 7.53 -48.46 -31.72
CA GLY A 6 7.78 -47.76 -30.47
C GLY A 6 7.16 -46.36 -30.49
N GLY A 7 6.15 -46.14 -29.63
CA GLY A 7 5.59 -44.82 -29.35
C GLY A 7 6.38 -44.17 -28.20
N ARG A 8 7.16 -43.11 -28.50
CA ARG A 8 7.75 -42.21 -27.50
C ARG A 8 6.68 -41.25 -27.05
N GLY A 9 6.09 -41.48 -25.87
CA GLY A 9 5.27 -40.50 -25.16
C GLY A 9 6.18 -39.42 -24.58
N GLY A 10 6.17 -38.24 -25.18
CA GLY A 10 6.76 -37.05 -24.60
C GLY A 10 5.92 -36.58 -23.41
N GLY A 11 6.35 -36.87 -22.21
CA GLY A 11 5.77 -36.29 -20.98
C GLY A 11 6.11 -34.81 -20.91
N ALA A 12 5.14 -33.95 -21.22
CA ALA A 12 5.23 -32.53 -20.92
C ALA A 12 5.25 -32.39 -19.40
N SER A 13 6.39 -32.02 -18.83
CA SER A 13 6.54 -31.68 -17.44
C SER A 13 5.72 -30.43 -17.16
N GLN A 14 4.51 -30.59 -16.60
CA GLN A 14 3.77 -29.49 -16.00
C GLN A 14 4.60 -28.94 -14.84
N GLN A 15 5.25 -27.80 -15.05
CA GLN A 15 5.82 -27.02 -13.97
C GLN A 15 4.68 -26.62 -13.05
N LYS A 16 4.58 -27.28 -11.90
CA LYS A 16 3.70 -26.87 -10.81
C LYS A 16 4.15 -25.48 -10.38
N SER A 17 3.41 -24.45 -10.78
CA SER A 17 3.63 -23.09 -10.28
C SER A 17 3.56 -23.10 -8.76
N LYS A 18 4.56 -22.56 -8.09
CA LYS A 18 4.53 -22.38 -6.63
C LYS A 18 3.27 -21.61 -6.26
N PRO A 19 2.54 -22.01 -5.21
CA PRO A 19 1.36 -21.29 -4.78
C PRO A 19 1.72 -19.81 -4.52
N LEU A 20 0.95 -18.91 -5.11
CA LEU A 20 1.13 -17.46 -4.96
C LEU A 20 0.98 -17.09 -3.48
N ASN A 21 2.01 -16.48 -2.92
CA ASN A 21 1.92 -15.92 -1.58
C ASN A 21 1.26 -14.55 -1.65
N PHE A 22 0.00 -14.47 -1.20
CA PHE A 22 -0.82 -13.26 -1.24
C PHE A 22 -0.09 -12.02 -0.68
N SER A 23 0.59 -12.14 0.47
CA SER A 23 1.32 -11.03 1.07
C SER A 23 2.46 -10.52 0.18
N ASN A 24 3.21 -11.43 -0.44
CA ASN A 24 4.30 -11.04 -1.34
C ASN A 24 3.75 -10.37 -2.61
N GLU A 25 2.63 -10.84 -3.13
CA GLU A 25 2.01 -10.24 -4.32
C GLU A 25 1.44 -8.85 -4.00
N CYS A 26 0.86 -8.64 -2.81
CA CYS A 26 0.43 -7.30 -2.36
C CYS A 26 1.60 -6.33 -2.28
N GLN A 27 2.75 -6.74 -1.74
CA GLN A 27 3.95 -5.89 -1.69
C GLN A 27 4.49 -5.56 -3.09
N LYS A 28 4.55 -6.54 -3.98
CA LYS A 28 4.98 -6.32 -5.37
C LYS A 28 4.04 -5.33 -6.08
N LEU A 29 2.72 -5.53 -5.92
CA LEU A 29 1.72 -4.64 -6.48
C LEU A 29 1.87 -3.21 -5.94
N ALA A 30 1.99 -3.03 -4.63
CA ALA A 30 2.19 -1.72 -4.01
C ALA A 30 3.42 -0.99 -4.57
N LYS A 31 4.55 -1.70 -4.68
CA LYS A 31 5.79 -1.16 -5.27
C LYS A 31 5.63 -0.82 -6.75
N ALA A 32 4.92 -1.65 -7.51
CA ALA A 32 4.69 -1.42 -8.94
C ALA A 32 3.78 -0.21 -9.18
N LEU A 33 2.69 -0.07 -8.39
CA LEU A 33 1.78 1.09 -8.46
C LEU A 33 2.50 2.40 -8.12
N ASP A 34 3.30 2.40 -7.06
CA ASP A 34 4.07 3.57 -6.66
C ASP A 34 5.12 3.94 -7.71
N ALA A 35 5.86 2.95 -8.24
CA ALA A 35 6.87 3.16 -9.27
C ALA A 35 6.30 3.66 -10.60
N ALA A 36 5.05 3.30 -10.91
CA ALA A 36 4.33 3.73 -12.10
C ALA A 36 3.54 5.03 -11.91
N ASP A 37 3.65 5.67 -10.73
CA ASP A 37 2.87 6.86 -10.32
C ASP A 37 1.35 6.65 -10.47
N LYS A 38 0.87 5.46 -10.10
CA LYS A 38 -0.55 5.05 -10.13
C LYS A 38 -1.20 5.12 -8.75
N CYS A 39 -0.62 5.86 -7.80
CA CYS A 39 -1.20 6.13 -6.50
C CYS A 39 -1.78 7.56 -6.46
N PRO A 40 -2.89 7.78 -5.74
CA PRO A 40 -3.59 6.83 -4.86
C PRO A 40 -4.34 5.74 -5.63
N ALA A 41 -4.41 4.53 -5.04
CA ALA A 41 -5.06 3.37 -5.64
C ALA A 41 -5.89 2.58 -4.62
N ILE A 42 -6.91 1.87 -5.12
CA ILE A 42 -7.73 0.95 -4.33
C ILE A 42 -7.52 -0.47 -4.85
N VAL A 43 -7.26 -1.40 -3.95
CA VAL A 43 -7.21 -2.84 -4.22
C VAL A 43 -8.47 -3.49 -3.65
N PHE A 44 -9.37 -3.93 -4.53
CA PHE A 44 -10.57 -4.61 -4.10
C PHE A 44 -10.28 -6.04 -3.67
N CYS A 45 -10.72 -6.40 -2.48
CA CYS A 45 -10.53 -7.71 -1.86
C CYS A 45 -11.88 -8.41 -1.68
N MET A 46 -11.90 -9.72 -1.86
CA MET A 46 -13.12 -10.54 -1.75
C MET A 46 -13.58 -10.78 -0.30
N SER A 47 -12.78 -10.39 0.69
CA SER A 47 -13.16 -10.55 2.10
C SER A 47 -12.48 -9.51 2.99
N ARG A 48 -13.08 -9.23 4.16
CA ARG A 48 -12.50 -8.37 5.21
C ARG A 48 -11.11 -8.83 5.64
N LYS A 49 -10.94 -10.16 5.79
CA LYS A 49 -9.65 -10.76 6.15
C LYS A 49 -8.56 -10.43 5.12
N LEU A 50 -8.87 -10.53 3.83
CA LEU A 50 -7.92 -10.21 2.77
C LEU A 50 -7.59 -8.71 2.73
N CYS A 51 -8.54 -7.81 3.04
CA CYS A 51 -8.26 -6.38 3.17
C CYS A 51 -7.19 -6.12 4.24
N CYS A 52 -7.41 -6.64 5.45
CA CYS A 52 -6.44 -6.49 6.54
C CYS A 52 -5.10 -7.14 6.20
N GLN A 53 -5.09 -8.36 5.68
CA GLN A 53 -3.85 -9.05 5.30
C GLN A 53 -3.07 -8.30 4.21
N GLY A 54 -3.75 -7.74 3.21
CA GLY A 54 -3.12 -6.96 2.15
C GLY A 54 -2.48 -5.69 2.67
N ALA A 55 -3.20 -4.94 3.51
CA ALA A 55 -2.67 -3.73 4.14
C ALA A 55 -1.46 -4.05 5.03
N HIS A 56 -1.58 -5.06 5.89
CA HIS A 56 -0.47 -5.49 6.75
C HIS A 56 0.73 -6.06 5.99
N ALA A 57 0.51 -6.69 4.85
CA ALA A 57 1.61 -7.11 3.98
C ALA A 57 2.46 -5.91 3.54
N CYS A 58 1.84 -4.74 3.35
CA CYS A 58 2.51 -3.50 2.94
C CYS A 58 3.06 -2.67 4.11
N LYS A 59 2.90 -3.07 5.37
CA LYS A 59 3.32 -2.31 6.56
C LYS A 59 4.81 -1.95 6.62
N GLY A 60 5.66 -2.70 5.94
CA GLY A 60 7.10 -2.43 5.82
C GLY A 60 7.45 -1.41 4.74
N LEU A 61 6.49 -0.97 3.94
CA LEU A 61 6.66 0.07 2.93
C LEU A 61 6.28 1.43 3.52
N ASN A 62 6.93 2.49 3.04
CA ASN A 62 6.48 3.85 3.31
C ASN A 62 6.10 4.51 1.98
N LEU A 63 4.81 4.44 1.65
CA LEU A 63 4.29 4.97 0.40
C LEU A 63 4.20 6.51 0.40
N LEU A 64 4.24 7.16 1.55
CA LEU A 64 4.30 8.63 1.64
C LEU A 64 5.67 9.16 1.21
N LEU A 65 6.74 8.43 1.52
CA LEU A 65 8.07 8.71 0.99
C LEU A 65 8.27 8.22 -0.46
N GLY A 66 7.41 7.28 -0.89
CA GLY A 66 7.60 6.51 -2.11
C GLY A 66 8.54 5.31 -1.91
N THR A 67 8.27 4.22 -2.61
CA THR A 67 9.03 2.98 -2.48
C THR A 67 10.36 3.00 -3.22
N ARG A 68 10.52 3.91 -4.17
CA ARG A 68 11.76 4.13 -4.93
C ARG A 68 12.19 5.58 -4.81
N GLY A 69 13.18 5.82 -3.94
CA GLY A 69 14.05 6.97 -4.12
C GLY A 69 15.01 6.73 -5.29
N PRO A 70 15.53 7.77 -5.92
CA PRO A 70 16.65 7.60 -6.81
C PRO A 70 17.77 6.87 -6.07
N PRO A 71 18.44 5.87 -6.68
CA PRO A 71 19.57 5.24 -6.04
C PRO A 71 20.59 6.31 -5.66
N ARG A 72 21.23 6.14 -4.51
CA ARG A 72 22.31 7.04 -4.13
C ARG A 72 23.41 6.94 -5.21
N PRO A 73 23.92 8.07 -5.71
CA PRO A 73 25.06 8.07 -6.62
C PRO A 73 26.25 7.33 -6.02
N GLY A 74 27.00 6.64 -6.86
CA GLY A 74 28.24 5.96 -6.46
C GLY A 74 29.33 6.95 -6.03
N ASP A 75 30.45 6.41 -5.53
CA ASP A 75 31.59 7.23 -5.07
C ASP A 75 32.30 7.95 -6.22
N ASP A 76 32.07 7.54 -7.45
CA ASP A 76 32.58 8.10 -8.71
C ASP A 76 31.61 9.12 -9.36
N ALA A 77 30.47 9.40 -8.72
CA ALA A 77 29.49 10.33 -9.25
C ALA A 77 30.00 11.77 -9.30
N SER A 78 29.59 12.49 -10.33
CA SER A 78 29.92 13.91 -10.45
C SER A 78 29.23 14.76 -9.35
N PRO A 79 29.82 15.93 -8.99
CA PRO A 79 29.18 16.84 -8.04
C PRO A 79 27.74 17.24 -8.42
N SER A 80 27.44 17.32 -9.72
CA SER A 80 26.10 17.64 -10.23
C SER A 80 25.12 16.51 -9.96
N GLU A 81 25.49 15.25 -10.19
CA GLU A 81 24.64 14.08 -9.93
C GLU A 81 24.34 13.94 -8.43
N ILE A 82 25.33 14.19 -7.57
CA ILE A 82 25.15 14.19 -6.11
C ILE A 82 24.17 15.30 -5.72
N TYR A 83 24.35 16.51 -6.22
CA TYR A 83 23.47 17.64 -5.93
C TYR A 83 22.01 17.38 -6.36
N ASP A 84 21.80 16.89 -7.58
CA ASP A 84 20.48 16.57 -8.10
C ASP A 84 19.80 15.46 -7.28
N TRP A 85 20.56 14.46 -6.84
CA TRP A 85 20.05 13.41 -5.96
C TRP A 85 19.64 13.97 -4.60
N GLU A 86 20.47 14.83 -3.98
CA GLU A 86 20.20 15.47 -2.68
C GLU A 86 18.93 16.34 -2.75
N GLN A 87 18.76 17.12 -3.83
CA GLN A 87 17.58 17.96 -4.03
C GLN A 87 16.30 17.10 -4.17
N ASN A 88 16.36 16.04 -4.96
CA ASN A 88 15.25 15.12 -5.12
C ASN A 88 14.88 14.41 -3.80
N GLU A 89 15.88 13.99 -3.03
CA GLU A 89 15.66 13.32 -1.74
C GLU A 89 15.08 14.29 -0.70
N ALA A 90 15.56 15.54 -0.67
CA ALA A 90 15.01 16.59 0.19
C ALA A 90 13.53 16.87 -0.14
N LEU A 91 13.19 16.98 -1.42
CA LEU A 91 11.82 17.21 -1.87
C LEU A 91 10.88 16.05 -1.50
N ARG A 92 11.36 14.81 -1.62
CA ARG A 92 10.60 13.61 -1.20
C ARG A 92 10.30 13.64 0.29
N ARG A 93 11.30 13.94 1.11
CA ARG A 93 11.15 14.04 2.57
C ARG A 93 10.19 15.16 2.96
N GLU A 94 10.26 16.30 2.29
CA GLU A 94 9.36 17.42 2.55
C GLU A 94 7.90 17.07 2.21
N ARG A 95 7.65 16.41 1.10
CA ARG A 95 6.30 15.91 0.76
C ARG A 95 5.75 14.95 1.82
N ALA A 96 6.58 14.04 2.32
CA ALA A 96 6.17 13.12 3.38
C ALA A 96 5.87 13.83 4.71
N ARG A 97 6.68 14.83 5.08
CA ARG A 97 6.43 15.67 6.27
C ARG A 97 5.13 16.46 6.15
N THR A 98 4.88 17.04 4.98
CA THR A 98 3.64 17.78 4.69
C THR A 98 2.43 16.87 4.81
N ALA A 99 2.48 15.68 4.21
CA ALA A 99 1.40 14.70 4.31
C ALA A 99 1.15 14.26 5.76
N GLU A 100 2.20 14.02 6.53
CA GLU A 100 2.08 13.68 7.96
C GLU A 100 1.47 14.82 8.77
N THR A 101 1.90 16.06 8.56
CA THR A 101 1.34 17.25 9.22
C THR A 101 -0.16 17.40 8.90
N GLN A 102 -0.55 17.23 7.64
CA GLN A 102 -1.95 17.27 7.22
C GLN A 102 -2.76 16.13 7.86
N ARG A 103 -2.22 14.91 7.90
CA ARG A 103 -2.85 13.77 8.57
C ARG A 103 -3.10 14.06 10.05
N GLN A 104 -2.11 14.63 10.75
CA GLN A 104 -2.24 15.00 12.17
C GLN A 104 -3.29 16.09 12.40
N GLN A 105 -3.38 17.07 11.50
CA GLN A 105 -4.42 18.10 11.56
C GLN A 105 -5.82 17.49 11.37
N MET A 106 -5.97 16.58 10.41
CA MET A 106 -7.22 15.84 10.22
C MET A 106 -7.56 14.98 11.44
N HIS A 107 -6.57 14.28 11.99
CA HIS A 107 -6.75 13.50 13.21
C HIS A 107 -7.30 14.37 14.35
N ARG A 108 -6.68 15.53 14.62
CA ARG A 108 -7.17 16.48 15.63
C ARG A 108 -8.60 16.94 15.34
N LYS A 109 -8.90 17.27 14.10
CA LYS A 109 -10.22 17.77 13.70
C LYS A 109 -11.33 16.73 13.85
N TYR A 110 -11.08 15.48 13.46
CA TYR A 110 -12.13 14.46 13.34
C TYR A 110 -12.14 13.43 14.48
N LEU A 111 -10.99 13.09 15.06
CA LEU A 111 -10.87 12.02 16.05
C LEU A 111 -10.59 12.51 17.49
N GLN A 112 -10.05 13.69 17.68
CA GLN A 112 -9.59 14.17 18.99
C GLN A 112 -10.64 14.04 20.09
N ARG A 113 -11.91 14.35 19.80
CA ARG A 113 -13.00 14.28 20.75
C ARG A 113 -13.33 12.85 21.23
N TYR A 114 -12.90 11.86 20.48
CA TYR A 114 -13.16 10.43 20.80
C TYR A 114 -11.93 9.75 21.40
N MET A 115 -10.80 10.44 21.53
CA MET A 115 -9.53 9.83 21.91
C MET A 115 -9.51 9.13 23.28
N PRO A 116 -10.26 9.59 24.31
CA PRO A 116 -10.28 8.87 25.58
C PRO A 116 -10.69 7.40 25.44
N GLU A 117 -11.71 7.12 24.61
CA GLU A 117 -12.20 5.77 24.36
C GLU A 117 -11.52 5.12 23.16
N LEU A 118 -11.37 5.89 22.07
CA LEU A 118 -10.82 5.38 20.80
C LEU A 118 -9.35 4.97 20.94
N GLY A 119 -8.56 5.74 21.70
CA GLY A 119 -7.12 5.48 21.88
C GLY A 119 -6.80 4.15 22.55
N GLU A 120 -7.72 3.61 23.34
CA GLU A 120 -7.58 2.30 23.98
C GLU A 120 -7.81 1.13 23.03
N LEU A 121 -8.46 1.37 21.90
CA LEU A 121 -8.84 0.33 20.96
C LEU A 121 -7.65 -0.11 20.07
N GLU A 122 -7.43 -1.42 20.01
CA GLU A 122 -6.43 -2.01 19.12
C GLU A 122 -6.71 -1.64 17.65
N ALA A 123 -7.99 -1.65 17.24
CA ALA A 123 -8.40 -1.27 15.88
C ALA A 123 -7.98 0.15 15.49
N TYR A 124 -7.99 1.10 16.44
CA TYR A 124 -7.50 2.44 16.19
C TYR A 124 -5.97 2.46 16.04
N ARG A 125 -5.25 1.82 16.96
CA ARG A 125 -3.77 1.77 16.91
C ARG A 125 -3.29 1.13 15.61
N ASP A 126 -3.96 0.07 15.19
CA ASP A 126 -3.66 -0.66 13.96
C ASP A 126 -3.85 0.21 12.72
N ILE A 127 -5.02 0.82 12.56
CA ILE A 127 -5.28 1.65 11.38
C ILE A 127 -4.40 2.90 11.37
N ASN A 128 -4.15 3.54 12.53
CA ASN A 128 -3.27 4.70 12.62
C ASN A 128 -1.84 4.37 12.20
N PHE A 129 -1.32 3.22 12.64
CA PHE A 129 -0.01 2.70 12.24
C PHE A 129 0.14 2.52 10.72
N LEU A 130 -0.91 2.03 10.05
CA LEU A 130 -0.93 1.86 8.61
C LEU A 130 -1.03 3.21 7.87
N LEU A 131 -1.86 4.12 8.37
CA LEU A 131 -2.04 5.46 7.81
C LEU A 131 -0.73 6.27 7.81
N GLU A 132 0.11 6.13 8.82
CA GLU A 132 1.46 6.74 8.89
C GLU A 132 2.37 6.30 7.74
N ARG A 133 2.04 5.19 7.08
CA ARG A 133 2.78 4.62 5.94
C ARG A 133 2.11 4.86 4.60
N GLY A 134 0.99 5.57 4.61
CA GLY A 134 0.19 5.80 3.41
C GLY A 134 -0.59 4.58 2.94
N VAL A 135 -0.85 3.63 3.84
CA VAL A 135 -1.62 2.41 3.57
C VAL A 135 -2.83 2.37 4.49
N ALA A 136 -3.94 1.80 4.02
CA ALA A 136 -5.10 1.54 4.84
C ALA A 136 -5.87 0.30 4.37
N TYR A 137 -6.76 -0.20 5.21
CA TYR A 137 -7.83 -1.09 4.80
C TYR A 137 -9.19 -0.45 5.07
N HIS A 138 -10.22 -0.90 4.34
CA HIS A 138 -11.57 -0.38 4.45
C HIS A 138 -12.60 -1.50 4.22
N HIS A 139 -13.44 -1.75 5.23
CA HIS A 139 -14.51 -2.73 5.13
C HIS A 139 -15.62 -2.47 6.17
N SER A 140 -16.79 -3.05 5.97
CA SER A 140 -17.97 -2.86 6.81
C SER A 140 -17.84 -3.34 8.27
N GLY A 141 -16.78 -4.09 8.60
CA GLY A 141 -16.50 -4.53 9.97
C GLY A 141 -15.67 -3.54 10.80
N MET A 142 -15.23 -2.43 10.22
CA MET A 142 -14.54 -1.38 10.94
C MET A 142 -15.52 -0.52 11.74
N LEU A 143 -15.03 0.12 12.80
CA LEU A 143 -15.79 1.17 13.48
C LEU A 143 -16.14 2.28 12.48
N PRO A 144 -17.39 2.75 12.44
CA PRO A 144 -17.83 3.76 11.47
C PRO A 144 -16.93 4.99 11.43
N ILE A 145 -16.52 5.49 12.61
CA ILE A 145 -15.65 6.67 12.72
C ILE A 145 -14.26 6.44 12.10
N LEU A 146 -13.67 5.25 12.25
CA LEU A 146 -12.39 4.91 11.63
C LEU A 146 -12.51 4.72 10.12
N ARG A 147 -13.63 4.16 9.67
CA ARG A 147 -13.93 3.98 8.25
C ARG A 147 -14.05 5.35 7.56
N GLU A 148 -14.84 6.26 8.13
CA GLU A 148 -14.98 7.63 7.65
C GLU A 148 -13.62 8.36 7.63
N PHE A 149 -12.82 8.19 8.67
CA PHE A 149 -11.50 8.82 8.73
C PHE A 149 -10.55 8.32 7.63
N VAL A 150 -10.56 7.01 7.32
CA VAL A 150 -9.80 6.45 6.17
C VAL A 150 -10.28 7.06 4.86
N GLU A 151 -11.60 7.18 4.66
CA GLU A 151 -12.20 7.80 3.47
C GLU A 151 -11.74 9.25 3.29
N LEU A 152 -11.79 10.04 4.36
CA LEU A 152 -11.32 11.44 4.35
C LEU A 152 -9.82 11.54 4.05
N CYS A 153 -8.99 10.68 4.67
CA CYS A 153 -7.56 10.64 4.38
C CYS A 153 -7.27 10.26 2.91
N PHE A 154 -8.05 9.34 2.36
CA PHE A 154 -7.91 8.93 0.97
C PHE A 154 -8.29 10.06 0.00
N GLN A 155 -9.40 10.76 0.24
CA GLN A 155 -9.84 11.93 -0.55
C GLN A 155 -8.78 13.06 -0.56
N GLN A 156 -8.09 13.24 0.55
CA GLN A 156 -7.00 14.23 0.68
C GLN A 156 -5.64 13.71 0.19
N LYS A 157 -5.59 12.53 -0.43
CA LYS A 157 -4.36 11.88 -0.94
C LYS A 157 -3.31 11.61 0.13
N LEU A 158 -3.71 11.58 1.41
CA LEU A 158 -2.86 11.24 2.56
C LEU A 158 -2.70 9.72 2.72
N VAL A 159 -3.50 8.94 2.02
CA VAL A 159 -3.37 7.49 1.87
C VAL A 159 -3.12 7.20 0.40
N ARG A 160 -2.08 6.43 0.13
CA ARG A 160 -1.63 6.09 -1.22
C ARG A 160 -2.20 4.76 -1.71
N LEU A 161 -2.51 3.84 -0.79
CA LEU A 161 -3.02 2.51 -1.12
C LEU A 161 -4.07 2.07 -0.09
N VAL A 162 -5.26 1.73 -0.56
CA VAL A 162 -6.35 1.19 0.26
C VAL A 162 -6.71 -0.21 -0.21
N PHE A 163 -6.75 -1.17 0.71
CA PHE A 163 -7.33 -2.49 0.48
C PHE A 163 -8.78 -2.49 0.96
N ALA A 164 -9.74 -2.66 0.07
CA ALA A 164 -11.15 -2.48 0.39
C ALA A 164 -12.04 -3.62 -0.10
N THR A 165 -13.17 -3.84 0.60
CA THR A 165 -14.31 -4.52 0.04
C THR A 165 -15.18 -3.54 -0.77
N GLU A 166 -16.16 -4.03 -1.51
CA GLU A 166 -17.03 -3.25 -2.43
C GLU A 166 -17.66 -1.99 -1.81
N THR A 167 -17.77 -1.92 -0.47
CA THR A 167 -18.43 -0.82 0.25
C THR A 167 -17.73 0.54 0.08
N LEU A 168 -16.48 0.58 -0.29
CA LEU A 168 -15.77 1.85 -0.54
C LEU A 168 -16.20 2.51 -1.86
N ALA A 169 -16.58 1.70 -2.86
CA ALA A 169 -16.95 2.21 -4.18
C ALA A 169 -18.25 3.02 -4.20
N VAL A 170 -19.12 2.86 -3.20
CA VAL A 170 -20.46 3.45 -3.14
C VAL A 170 -20.50 4.83 -2.48
N GLY A 171 -19.50 5.21 -1.71
CA GLY A 171 -19.55 6.41 -0.85
C GLY A 171 -18.44 7.44 -1.05
N VAL A 172 -17.43 7.17 -1.87
CA VAL A 172 -16.29 8.06 -2.01
C VAL A 172 -16.30 8.73 -3.38
N ASN A 173 -16.41 10.05 -3.39
CA ASN A 173 -16.04 10.85 -4.57
C ASN A 173 -14.54 10.61 -4.77
N MET A 174 -14.18 9.79 -5.75
CA MET A 174 -12.80 9.45 -6.08
C MET A 174 -12.04 10.71 -6.51
N PRO A 175 -10.80 10.91 -6.03
CA PRO A 175 -9.96 12.00 -6.47
C PRO A 175 -9.51 11.85 -7.92
#